data_93d8499579374e1d8abc841b0024260a
#
_entry.id   93d8499579374e1d8abc841b0024260a
#
_cell.length_a   1.000
_cell.length_b   1.000
_cell.length_c   1.000
_cell.angle_alpha   90.00
_cell.angle_beta   90.00
_cell.angle_gamma   90.00
#
_symmetry.space_group_name_H-M   'P 1'
#
loop_
_entity.id
_entity.type
_entity.pdbx_description
1 polymer ?
#
loop_
_entity_poly.entity_id
_entity_poly.type
_entity_poly.pdbx_seq_one_letter_code
_entity_poly.pdbx_strand_id
1 'polypeptide(L)'
;MDIDYLLLLQNFRNGVGAFLAPFLLWVSEFAVSFWAFAIICMIYWAFDRKGGKKILSGFGLGLLINGFLKLTFCVYRPWIRDARVLPYGDSKVSATGYSFPSGHSTWATSIFGNTGRWFQKHGKKVLAAIFIIFMFVVMFSRNYLGVHTPQDVIVGFLATALMIFIANKIEDWTDKDSSRDKIVMIGGILLCVALCAYYQLKSYPLKYLEDGSLLVDPNKMKADSFQGLGFVSVYSICRFFERKGFDFEEMQWKDRFVIGVFSLIPLCIWITVIYPIIKQSLGGSIGQFIEYAGMAIYVMIIVPNVMKYVHEKKKL
;
A
#
# COMPACT_ATOMS: atom_id res chain seq x y z
N MET A 1 1.13 -29.45 3.42
CA MET A 1 2.21 -28.74 2.66
C MET A 1 2.44 -27.31 3.08
N ASP A 2 1.46 -26.38 3.04
CA ASP A 2 1.64 -24.97 3.42
C ASP A 2 1.92 -24.77 4.92
N ILE A 3 1.18 -25.48 5.76
CA ILE A 3 1.38 -25.49 7.23
C ILE A 3 2.68 -26.18 7.61
N ASP A 4 3.01 -27.31 6.99
CA ASP A 4 4.25 -28.05 7.29
C ASP A 4 5.50 -27.20 7.01
N TYR A 5 5.46 -26.40 5.92
CA TYR A 5 6.50 -25.43 5.63
C TYR A 5 6.64 -24.36 6.73
N LEU A 6 5.51 -23.84 7.26
CA LEU A 6 5.54 -22.89 8.36
C LEU A 6 6.07 -23.51 9.66
N LEU A 7 5.73 -24.76 9.94
CA LEU A 7 6.26 -25.51 11.09
C LEU A 7 7.76 -25.75 10.96
N LEU A 8 8.25 -26.04 9.76
CA LEU A 8 9.69 -26.16 9.48
C LEU A 8 10.41 -24.84 9.76
N LEU A 9 9.88 -23.71 9.25
CA LEU A 9 10.44 -22.39 9.53
C LEU A 9 10.36 -22.03 11.02
N GLN A 10 9.30 -22.40 11.70
CA GLN A 10 9.13 -22.21 13.14
C GLN A 10 10.18 -22.98 13.94
N ASN A 11 10.43 -24.25 13.60
CA ASN A 11 11.46 -25.07 14.23
C ASN A 11 12.85 -24.46 14.02
N PHE A 12 13.16 -24.01 12.79
CA PHE A 12 14.40 -23.29 12.51
C PHE A 12 14.51 -21.98 13.31
N ARG A 13 13.44 -21.19 13.37
CA ARG A 13 13.37 -19.95 14.14
C ARG A 13 13.57 -20.17 15.64
N ASN A 14 12.99 -21.24 16.19
CA ASN A 14 13.10 -21.54 17.63
C ASN A 14 14.49 -22.10 18.01
N GLY A 15 15.28 -22.54 17.02
CA GLY A 15 16.65 -23.00 17.19
C GLY A 15 17.67 -21.92 16.73
N VAL A 16 18.46 -22.28 15.72
CA VAL A 16 19.59 -21.46 15.23
C VAL A 16 19.16 -20.16 14.56
N GLY A 17 17.92 -20.04 14.11
CA GLY A 17 17.40 -18.86 13.43
C GLY A 17 16.84 -17.77 14.35
N ALA A 18 16.85 -17.95 15.68
CA ALA A 18 16.19 -17.03 16.61
C ALA A 18 16.64 -15.57 16.46
N PHE A 19 17.92 -15.34 16.17
CA PHE A 19 18.47 -13.98 16.01
C PHE A 19 17.91 -13.21 14.79
N LEU A 20 17.39 -13.90 13.78
CA LEU A 20 16.79 -13.26 12.59
C LEU A 20 15.38 -12.72 12.86
N ALA A 21 14.66 -13.27 13.84
CA ALA A 21 13.27 -12.96 14.05
C ALA A 21 13.00 -11.47 14.38
N PRO A 22 13.74 -10.82 15.30
CA PRO A 22 13.54 -9.39 15.58
C PRO A 22 13.88 -8.53 14.36
N PHE A 23 14.94 -8.85 13.61
CA PHE A 23 15.30 -8.13 12.38
C PHE A 23 14.20 -8.25 11.32
N LEU A 24 13.70 -9.46 11.07
CA LEU A 24 12.63 -9.68 10.11
C LEU A 24 11.30 -9.05 10.53
N LEU A 25 11.03 -8.99 11.84
CA LEU A 25 9.88 -8.24 12.35
C LEU A 25 10.03 -6.74 12.04
N TRP A 26 11.18 -6.16 12.36
CA TRP A 26 11.46 -4.74 12.07
C TRP A 26 11.35 -4.43 10.58
N VAL A 27 11.95 -5.24 9.70
CA VAL A 27 11.87 -5.11 8.24
C VAL A 27 10.41 -5.13 7.78
N SER A 28 9.62 -6.04 8.33
CA SER A 28 8.21 -6.20 8.02
C SER A 28 7.38 -4.96 8.39
N GLU A 29 7.55 -4.44 9.60
CA GLU A 29 6.83 -3.25 10.07
C GLU A 29 7.28 -1.98 9.33
N PHE A 30 8.58 -1.85 9.04
CA PHE A 30 9.10 -0.76 8.23
C PHE A 30 8.45 -0.73 6.85
N ALA A 31 8.23 -1.88 6.23
CA ALA A 31 7.69 -1.97 4.86
C ALA A 31 6.25 -1.44 4.72
N VAL A 32 5.49 -1.37 5.80
CA VAL A 32 4.11 -0.83 5.82
C VAL A 32 4.00 0.50 6.57
N SER A 33 5.15 1.11 6.90
CA SER A 33 5.21 2.35 7.65
C SER A 33 5.07 3.60 6.77
N PHE A 34 4.86 4.75 7.44
CA PHE A 34 4.95 6.07 6.83
C PHE A 34 6.24 6.25 6.00
N TRP A 35 7.40 5.78 6.50
CA TRP A 35 8.69 5.95 5.83
C TRP A 35 8.78 5.23 4.49
N ALA A 36 8.14 4.06 4.37
CA ALA A 36 8.05 3.37 3.09
C ALA A 36 7.22 4.19 2.08
N PHE A 37 6.08 4.74 2.49
CA PHE A 37 5.26 5.59 1.63
C PHE A 37 5.97 6.92 1.26
N ALA A 38 6.75 7.49 2.17
CA ALA A 38 7.56 8.69 1.92
C ALA A 38 8.54 8.53 0.74
N ILE A 39 9.05 7.31 0.49
CA ILE A 39 9.91 7.02 -0.67
C ILE A 39 9.16 7.35 -1.98
N ILE A 40 7.91 6.92 -2.10
CA ILE A 40 7.11 7.18 -3.31
C ILE A 40 6.84 8.67 -3.46
N CYS A 41 6.49 9.34 -2.36
CA CYS A 41 6.24 10.78 -2.34
C CYS A 41 7.48 11.56 -2.82
N MET A 42 8.67 11.21 -2.31
CA MET A 42 9.91 11.89 -2.70
C MET A 42 10.27 11.63 -4.17
N ILE A 43 10.02 10.42 -4.71
CA ILE A 43 10.22 10.17 -6.14
C ILE A 43 9.30 11.08 -6.96
N TYR A 44 8.03 11.18 -6.60
CA TYR A 44 7.05 11.99 -7.31
C TYR A 44 7.34 13.50 -7.23
N TRP A 45 7.67 14.00 -6.04
CA TRP A 45 7.85 15.44 -5.82
C TRP A 45 9.21 15.95 -6.29
N ALA A 46 10.29 15.21 -6.02
CA ALA A 46 11.64 15.72 -6.17
C ALA A 46 12.36 15.23 -7.42
N PHE A 47 12.14 13.97 -7.83
CA PHE A 47 13.00 13.33 -8.82
C PHE A 47 12.34 13.14 -10.18
N ASP A 48 11.16 12.51 -10.22
CA ASP A 48 10.51 12.10 -11.47
C ASP A 48 8.98 12.07 -11.27
N ARG A 49 8.31 13.10 -11.72
CA ARG A 49 6.86 13.24 -11.65
C ARG A 49 6.13 12.09 -12.34
N LYS A 50 6.57 11.73 -13.56
CA LYS A 50 5.93 10.66 -14.35
C LYS A 50 6.16 9.28 -13.72
N GLY A 51 7.40 9.01 -13.32
CA GLY A 51 7.73 7.78 -12.61
C GLY A 51 7.01 7.65 -11.28
N GLY A 52 6.97 8.72 -10.50
CA GLY A 52 6.24 8.79 -9.23
C GLY A 52 4.74 8.55 -9.40
N LYS A 53 4.09 9.11 -10.43
CA LYS A 53 2.68 8.82 -10.75
C LYS A 53 2.44 7.33 -11.02
N LYS A 54 3.32 6.70 -11.79
CA LYS A 54 3.24 5.25 -12.04
C LYS A 54 3.36 4.42 -10.77
N ILE A 55 4.22 4.83 -9.84
CA ILE A 55 4.37 4.14 -8.56
C ILE A 55 3.13 4.35 -7.69
N LEU A 56 2.62 5.58 -7.59
CA LEU A 56 1.41 5.91 -6.83
C LEU A 56 0.17 5.18 -7.38
N SER A 57 0.00 5.16 -8.70
CA SER A 57 -1.08 4.43 -9.37
C SER A 57 -0.99 2.92 -9.09
N GLY A 58 0.21 2.34 -9.20
CA GLY A 58 0.46 0.94 -8.87
C GLY A 58 0.22 0.61 -7.40
N PHE A 59 0.56 1.51 -6.48
CA PHE A 59 0.28 1.39 -5.05
C PHE A 59 -1.24 1.36 -4.79
N GLY A 60 -1.99 2.31 -5.34
CA GLY A 60 -3.44 2.37 -5.16
C GLY A 60 -4.15 1.13 -5.71
N LEU A 61 -3.84 0.71 -6.94
CA LEU A 61 -4.42 -0.50 -7.52
C LEU A 61 -3.99 -1.78 -6.78
N GLY A 62 -2.77 -1.81 -6.21
CA GLY A 62 -2.31 -2.88 -5.36
C GLY A 62 -3.15 -3.01 -4.08
N LEU A 63 -3.44 -1.91 -3.39
CA LEU A 63 -4.35 -1.90 -2.25
C LEU A 63 -5.76 -2.36 -2.63
N LEU A 64 -6.26 -1.89 -3.76
CA LEU A 64 -7.61 -2.23 -4.25
C LEU A 64 -7.76 -3.73 -4.52
N ILE A 65 -6.82 -4.33 -5.26
CA ILE A 65 -6.86 -5.77 -5.55
C ILE A 65 -6.65 -6.62 -4.29
N ASN A 66 -5.81 -6.19 -3.35
CA ASN A 66 -5.62 -6.88 -2.08
C ASN A 66 -6.92 -6.94 -1.28
N GLY A 67 -7.62 -5.80 -1.12
CA GLY A 67 -8.91 -5.75 -0.44
C GLY A 67 -9.97 -6.61 -1.13
N PHE A 68 -10.06 -6.54 -2.46
CA PHE A 68 -10.98 -7.36 -3.25
C PHE A 68 -10.75 -8.86 -3.04
N LEU A 69 -9.53 -9.34 -3.22
CA LEU A 69 -9.21 -10.75 -3.05
C LEU A 69 -9.41 -11.21 -1.59
N LYS A 70 -9.01 -10.40 -0.62
CA LYS A 70 -9.14 -10.70 0.79
C LYS A 70 -10.60 -10.92 1.19
N LEU A 71 -11.48 -10.03 0.77
CA LEU A 71 -12.91 -10.13 1.05
C LEU A 71 -13.60 -11.19 0.18
N THR A 72 -13.06 -11.52 -0.99
CA THR A 72 -13.60 -12.58 -1.84
C THR A 72 -13.35 -13.97 -1.26
N PHE A 73 -12.11 -14.27 -0.87
CA PHE A 73 -11.70 -15.61 -0.46
C PHE A 73 -11.84 -15.87 1.04
N CYS A 74 -11.78 -14.85 1.91
CA CYS A 74 -11.99 -14.95 3.36
C CYS A 74 -11.16 -16.07 4.03
N VAL A 75 -9.90 -16.29 3.62
CA VAL A 75 -9.05 -17.36 4.15
C VAL A 75 -8.56 -17.03 5.56
N TYR A 76 -8.74 -17.93 6.51
CA TYR A 76 -8.26 -17.76 7.88
C TYR A 76 -6.74 -17.83 7.99
N ARG A 77 -6.19 -17.19 9.00
CA ARG A 77 -4.76 -17.16 9.31
C ARG A 77 -4.19 -18.52 9.63
N PRO A 78 -2.88 -18.79 9.39
CA PRO A 78 -2.26 -20.09 9.64
C PRO A 78 -2.48 -20.62 11.05
N TRP A 79 -2.33 -19.77 12.09
CA TRP A 79 -2.54 -20.17 13.50
C TRP A 79 -4.02 -20.40 13.88
N ILE A 80 -4.97 -19.96 13.05
CA ILE A 80 -6.39 -20.30 13.20
C ILE A 80 -6.69 -21.64 12.52
N ARG A 81 -5.98 -21.94 11.44
CA ARG A 81 -6.13 -23.18 10.67
C ARG A 81 -5.44 -24.37 11.38
N ASP A 82 -4.34 -24.08 12.08
CA ASP A 82 -3.57 -25.07 12.83
C ASP A 82 -2.91 -24.42 14.07
N ALA A 83 -3.34 -24.83 15.26
CA ALA A 83 -2.87 -24.28 16.53
C ALA A 83 -1.37 -24.52 16.82
N ARG A 84 -0.71 -25.44 16.09
CA ARG A 84 0.73 -25.67 16.18
C ARG A 84 1.56 -24.50 15.61
N VAL A 85 0.98 -23.70 14.72
CA VAL A 85 1.65 -22.52 14.16
C VAL A 85 1.61 -21.39 15.18
N LEU A 86 2.78 -20.98 15.66
CA LEU A 86 2.95 -19.93 16.66
C LEU A 86 3.59 -18.70 16.01
N PRO A 87 2.84 -17.63 15.75
CA PRO A 87 3.41 -16.36 15.27
C PRO A 87 4.44 -15.79 16.22
N TYR A 88 5.48 -15.17 15.69
CA TYR A 88 6.55 -14.57 16.50
C TYR A 88 6.18 -13.19 17.03
N GLY A 89 6.35 -12.97 18.32
CA GLY A 89 6.21 -11.66 18.98
C GLY A 89 4.91 -10.92 18.58
N ASP A 90 5.03 -9.61 18.37
CA ASP A 90 3.89 -8.74 18.03
C ASP A 90 3.46 -8.82 16.55
N SER A 91 4.00 -9.77 15.79
CA SER A 91 3.62 -9.93 14.36
C SER A 91 2.12 -10.19 14.15
N LYS A 92 1.40 -10.69 15.17
CA LYS A 92 -0.07 -10.80 15.17
C LYS A 92 -0.77 -9.45 15.16
N VAL A 93 -0.20 -8.40 15.74
CA VAL A 93 -0.83 -7.08 15.87
C VAL A 93 -1.08 -6.48 14.48
N SER A 94 -0.10 -6.59 13.59
CA SER A 94 -0.22 -6.14 12.18
C SER A 94 -0.91 -7.16 11.27
N ALA A 95 -1.15 -8.39 11.77
CA ALA A 95 -1.70 -9.50 11.00
C ALA A 95 -3.17 -9.78 11.35
N THR A 96 -4.01 -8.74 11.42
CA THR A 96 -5.43 -8.87 11.73
C THR A 96 -6.22 -9.53 10.59
N GLY A 97 -7.33 -10.20 10.91
CA GLY A 97 -8.34 -10.69 9.99
C GLY A 97 -7.89 -11.80 9.04
N TYR A 98 -8.40 -11.77 7.80
CA TYR A 98 -8.11 -12.80 6.80
C TYR A 98 -6.66 -12.80 6.32
N SER A 99 -6.15 -14.00 6.00
CA SER A 99 -4.77 -14.21 5.61
C SER A 99 -4.48 -13.84 4.16
N PHE A 100 -5.30 -14.32 3.24
CA PHE A 100 -5.07 -14.29 1.80
C PHE A 100 -5.72 -13.07 1.12
N PRO A 101 -4.97 -12.37 0.26
CA PRO A 101 -3.52 -12.41 0.10
C PRO A 101 -2.79 -11.56 1.15
N SER A 102 -1.44 -11.67 1.22
CA SER A 102 -0.62 -10.92 2.15
C SER A 102 -0.59 -9.41 1.84
N GLY A 103 -1.06 -8.58 2.78
CA GLY A 103 -0.99 -7.12 2.66
C GLY A 103 0.45 -6.59 2.65
N HIS A 104 1.34 -7.14 3.48
CA HIS A 104 2.76 -6.76 3.48
C HIS A 104 3.45 -7.06 2.15
N SER A 105 3.11 -8.19 1.50
CA SER A 105 3.62 -8.52 0.16
C SER A 105 3.11 -7.51 -0.87
N THR A 106 1.85 -7.08 -0.76
CA THR A 106 1.27 -6.03 -1.61
C THR A 106 2.01 -4.70 -1.43
N TRP A 107 2.20 -4.25 -0.19
CA TRP A 107 2.95 -3.02 0.09
C TRP A 107 4.38 -3.10 -0.41
N ALA A 108 5.09 -4.19 -0.09
CA ALA A 108 6.47 -4.38 -0.51
C ALA A 108 6.61 -4.37 -2.03
N THR A 109 5.72 -5.04 -2.76
CA THR A 109 5.74 -5.08 -4.22
C THR A 109 5.41 -3.70 -4.81
N SER A 110 4.39 -3.02 -4.27
CA SER A 110 3.96 -1.70 -4.75
C SER A 110 5.03 -0.63 -4.55
N ILE A 111 5.70 -0.65 -3.41
CA ILE A 111 6.69 0.38 -3.05
C ILE A 111 8.08 -0.05 -3.50
N PHE A 112 8.64 -1.09 -2.90
CA PHE A 112 10.04 -1.45 -3.14
C PHE A 112 10.24 -2.10 -4.50
N GLY A 113 9.37 -3.01 -4.92
CA GLY A 113 9.44 -3.62 -6.25
C GLY A 113 9.32 -2.60 -7.38
N ASN A 114 8.36 -1.69 -7.27
CA ASN A 114 8.12 -0.65 -8.29
C ASN A 114 9.22 0.42 -8.28
N THR A 115 9.71 0.83 -7.09
CA THR A 115 10.87 1.73 -6.95
C THR A 115 12.14 1.10 -7.50
N GLY A 116 12.38 -0.19 -7.22
CA GLY A 116 13.50 -0.93 -7.80
C GLY A 116 13.47 -0.93 -9.33
N ARG A 117 12.28 -1.15 -9.92
CA ARG A 117 12.08 -1.05 -11.37
C ARG A 117 12.34 0.38 -11.89
N TRP A 118 11.94 1.40 -11.15
CA TRP A 118 12.21 2.79 -11.48
C TRP A 118 13.72 3.06 -11.51
N PHE A 119 14.48 2.64 -10.50
CA PHE A 119 15.95 2.73 -10.48
C PHE A 119 16.61 1.98 -11.63
N GLN A 120 16.09 0.80 -11.97
CA GLN A 120 16.60 0.01 -13.10
C GLN A 120 16.46 0.78 -14.42
N LYS A 121 15.33 1.41 -14.66
CA LYS A 121 15.07 2.25 -15.86
C LYS A 121 16.00 3.47 -15.93
N HIS A 122 16.45 3.98 -14.79
CA HIS A 122 17.41 5.10 -14.70
C HIS A 122 18.88 4.64 -14.65
N GLY A 123 19.17 3.38 -14.98
CA GLY A 123 20.55 2.84 -15.04
C GLY A 123 21.19 2.58 -13.67
N LYS A 124 20.46 2.76 -12.55
CA LYS A 124 20.95 2.59 -11.19
C LYS A 124 20.79 1.14 -10.71
N LYS A 125 21.50 0.21 -11.37
CA LYS A 125 21.34 -1.25 -11.18
C LYS A 125 21.53 -1.71 -9.72
N VAL A 126 22.50 -1.14 -8.99
CA VAL A 126 22.77 -1.51 -7.59
C VAL A 126 21.58 -1.13 -6.69
N LEU A 127 21.08 0.10 -6.81
CA LEU A 127 19.89 0.54 -6.07
C LEU A 127 18.68 -0.30 -6.43
N ALA A 128 18.49 -0.60 -7.71
CA ALA A 128 17.41 -1.48 -8.16
C ALA A 128 17.48 -2.85 -7.46
N ALA A 129 18.66 -3.46 -7.41
CA ALA A 129 18.88 -4.74 -6.74
C ALA A 129 18.58 -4.65 -5.23
N ILE A 130 19.05 -3.61 -4.54
CA ILE A 130 18.78 -3.39 -3.11
C ILE A 130 17.27 -3.35 -2.84
N PHE A 131 16.52 -2.56 -3.60
CA PHE A 131 15.07 -2.43 -3.41
C PHE A 131 14.32 -3.74 -3.72
N ILE A 132 14.72 -4.45 -4.77
CA ILE A 132 14.09 -5.74 -5.12
C ILE A 132 14.41 -6.82 -4.08
N ILE A 133 15.67 -6.89 -3.59
CA ILE A 133 16.05 -7.83 -2.53
C ILE A 133 15.26 -7.51 -1.25
N PHE A 134 15.16 -6.23 -0.87
CA PHE A 134 14.39 -5.82 0.30
C PHE A 134 12.92 -6.24 0.19
N MET A 135 12.28 -6.07 -0.98
CA MET A 135 10.92 -6.57 -1.24
C MET A 135 10.81 -8.07 -0.92
N PHE A 136 11.74 -8.90 -1.42
CA PHE A 136 11.72 -10.34 -1.17
C PHE A 136 11.98 -10.69 0.30
N VAL A 137 12.85 -9.93 0.98
CA VAL A 137 13.10 -10.10 2.42
C VAL A 137 11.82 -9.82 3.23
N VAL A 138 11.08 -8.74 2.89
CA VAL A 138 9.76 -8.46 3.50
C VAL A 138 8.78 -9.62 3.25
N MET A 139 8.70 -10.12 2.03
CA MET A 139 7.82 -11.22 1.67
C MET A 139 8.17 -12.50 2.47
N PHE A 140 9.44 -12.86 2.52
CA PHE A 140 9.94 -14.00 3.29
C PHE A 140 9.66 -13.85 4.80
N SER A 141 9.81 -12.63 5.33
CA SER A 141 9.56 -12.36 6.74
C SER A 141 8.16 -12.80 7.19
N ARG A 142 7.14 -12.70 6.30
CA ARG A 142 5.75 -13.07 6.65
C ARG A 142 5.57 -14.58 6.85
N ASN A 143 6.28 -15.39 6.10
CA ASN A 143 6.32 -16.84 6.32
C ASN A 143 7.14 -17.17 7.57
N TYR A 144 8.32 -16.55 7.71
CA TYR A 144 9.21 -16.79 8.83
C TYR A 144 8.60 -16.44 10.19
N LEU A 145 7.84 -15.35 10.24
CA LEU A 145 7.10 -14.91 11.43
C LEU A 145 5.82 -15.74 11.69
N GLY A 146 5.44 -16.66 10.80
CA GLY A 146 4.31 -17.56 10.96
C GLY A 146 2.94 -16.90 10.73
N VAL A 147 2.87 -15.76 10.05
CA VAL A 147 1.62 -14.98 9.91
C VAL A 147 0.93 -15.12 8.55
N HIS A 148 1.62 -15.67 7.56
CA HIS A 148 1.11 -15.94 6.22
C HIS A 148 1.68 -17.25 5.66
N THR A 149 0.92 -17.95 4.85
CA THR A 149 1.39 -19.10 4.05
C THR A 149 2.16 -18.62 2.82
N PRO A 150 2.97 -19.48 2.17
CA PRO A 150 3.61 -19.15 0.88
C PRO A 150 2.61 -18.68 -0.19
N GLN A 151 1.42 -19.29 -0.26
CA GLN A 151 0.37 -18.92 -1.20
C GLN A 151 -0.12 -17.49 -0.98
N ASP A 152 -0.31 -17.08 0.29
CA ASP A 152 -0.71 -15.70 0.62
C ASP A 152 0.29 -14.70 0.10
N VAL A 153 1.58 -15.01 0.24
CA VAL A 153 2.71 -14.16 -0.14
C VAL A 153 2.84 -14.09 -1.66
N ILE A 154 2.85 -15.25 -2.33
CA ILE A 154 3.02 -15.34 -3.79
C ILE A 154 1.86 -14.67 -4.51
N VAL A 155 0.61 -14.91 -4.09
CA VAL A 155 -0.54 -14.27 -4.73
C VAL A 155 -0.57 -12.78 -4.44
N GLY A 156 -0.19 -12.34 -3.24
CA GLY A 156 -0.01 -10.92 -2.92
C GLY A 156 0.98 -10.23 -3.87
N PHE A 157 2.12 -10.88 -4.14
CA PHE A 157 3.11 -10.42 -5.12
C PHE A 157 2.56 -10.40 -6.55
N LEU A 158 2.05 -11.52 -7.05
CA LEU A 158 1.62 -11.66 -8.44
C LEU A 158 0.44 -10.74 -8.78
N ALA A 159 -0.57 -10.67 -7.90
CA ALA A 159 -1.71 -9.79 -8.09
C ALA A 159 -1.27 -8.31 -8.12
N THR A 160 -0.38 -7.92 -7.21
CA THR A 160 0.14 -6.55 -7.18
C THR A 160 1.03 -6.24 -8.39
N ALA A 161 1.88 -7.16 -8.81
CA ALA A 161 2.71 -7.00 -10.01
C ALA A 161 1.85 -6.82 -11.28
N LEU A 162 0.74 -7.56 -11.39
CA LEU A 162 -0.25 -7.38 -12.45
C LEU A 162 -0.87 -5.98 -12.39
N MET A 163 -1.26 -5.51 -11.19
CA MET A 163 -1.82 -4.16 -11.02
C MET A 163 -0.81 -3.07 -11.37
N ILE A 164 0.45 -3.23 -11.02
CA ILE A 164 1.54 -2.31 -11.43
C ILE A 164 1.68 -2.29 -12.95
N PHE A 165 1.60 -3.45 -13.60
CA PHE A 165 1.64 -3.52 -15.06
C PHE A 165 0.45 -2.76 -15.69
N ILE A 166 -0.76 -2.98 -15.19
CA ILE A 166 -1.98 -2.29 -15.64
C ILE A 166 -1.87 -0.78 -15.39
N ALA A 167 -1.44 -0.37 -14.18
CA ALA A 167 -1.21 1.03 -13.84
C ALA A 167 -0.27 1.73 -14.83
N ASN A 168 0.88 1.09 -15.11
CA ASN A 168 1.84 1.63 -16.08
C ASN A 168 1.22 1.78 -17.49
N LYS A 169 0.41 0.81 -17.92
CA LYS A 169 -0.27 0.88 -19.23
C LYS A 169 -1.31 2.00 -19.26
N ILE A 170 -2.06 2.21 -18.19
CA ILE A 170 -3.01 3.31 -18.05
C ILE A 170 -2.28 4.65 -18.11
N GLU A 171 -1.18 4.81 -17.35
CA GLU A 171 -0.39 6.05 -17.36
C GLU A 171 0.20 6.31 -18.75
N ASP A 172 0.81 5.31 -19.40
CA ASP A 172 1.36 5.45 -20.75
C ASP A 172 0.27 5.74 -21.81
N TRP A 173 -0.94 5.23 -21.63
CA TRP A 173 -2.07 5.47 -22.54
C TRP A 173 -2.62 6.88 -22.41
N THR A 174 -2.73 7.39 -21.19
CA THR A 174 -3.22 8.74 -20.92
C THR A 174 -2.16 9.80 -21.21
N ASP A 175 -0.86 9.48 -21.11
CA ASP A 175 0.22 10.42 -21.47
C ASP A 175 0.22 10.76 -22.98
N LYS A 176 -0.34 9.89 -23.80
CA LYS A 176 -0.48 10.14 -25.25
C LYS A 176 -1.63 11.11 -25.59
N ASP A 177 -2.63 11.21 -24.72
CA ASP A 177 -3.82 12.02 -24.97
C ASP A 177 -4.50 12.35 -23.63
N SER A 178 -4.46 13.63 -23.26
CA SER A 178 -5.00 14.12 -21.99
C SER A 178 -6.53 14.02 -21.87
N SER A 179 -7.27 13.89 -23.00
CA SER A 179 -8.72 13.68 -22.97
C SER A 179 -9.11 12.38 -22.24
N ARG A 180 -8.20 11.40 -22.26
CA ARG A 180 -8.36 10.09 -21.62
C ARG A 180 -8.34 10.14 -20.09
N ASP A 181 -7.81 11.22 -19.49
CA ASP A 181 -7.83 11.41 -18.04
C ASP A 181 -9.24 11.42 -17.47
N LYS A 182 -10.21 11.99 -18.23
CA LYS A 182 -11.62 11.95 -17.85
C LYS A 182 -12.17 10.53 -17.82
N ILE A 183 -11.75 9.68 -18.75
CA ILE A 183 -12.16 8.27 -18.82
C ILE A 183 -11.61 7.51 -17.60
N VAL A 184 -10.32 7.72 -17.27
CA VAL A 184 -9.69 7.09 -16.10
C VAL A 184 -10.34 7.58 -14.80
N MET A 185 -10.66 8.87 -14.69
CA MET A 185 -11.36 9.43 -13.53
C MET A 185 -12.73 8.77 -13.35
N ILE A 186 -13.56 8.75 -14.36
CA ILE A 186 -14.91 8.16 -14.29
C ILE A 186 -14.82 6.65 -14.03
N GLY A 187 -13.97 5.94 -14.80
CA GLY A 187 -13.77 4.50 -14.65
C GLY A 187 -13.25 4.10 -13.26
N GLY A 188 -12.31 4.88 -12.69
CA GLY A 188 -11.80 4.67 -11.34
C GLY A 188 -12.88 4.85 -10.26
N ILE A 189 -13.71 5.90 -10.39
CA ILE A 189 -14.84 6.13 -9.47
C ILE A 189 -15.86 4.98 -9.59
N LEU A 190 -16.27 4.63 -10.81
CA LEU A 190 -17.26 3.56 -11.03
C LEU A 190 -16.76 2.21 -10.50
N LEU A 191 -15.49 1.89 -10.71
CA LEU A 191 -14.87 0.68 -10.15
C LEU A 191 -14.93 0.68 -8.63
N CYS A 192 -14.58 1.80 -7.98
CA CYS A 192 -14.63 1.91 -6.52
C CYS A 192 -16.06 1.81 -5.98
N VAL A 193 -17.05 2.40 -6.65
CA VAL A 193 -18.47 2.27 -6.29
C VAL A 193 -18.94 0.82 -6.43
N ALA A 194 -18.60 0.14 -7.51
CA ALA A 194 -18.95 -1.26 -7.72
C ALA A 194 -18.33 -2.17 -6.67
N LEU A 195 -17.04 -1.96 -6.32
CA LEU A 195 -16.37 -2.72 -5.25
C LEU A 195 -16.95 -2.40 -3.87
N CYS A 196 -17.29 -1.16 -3.59
CA CYS A 196 -17.97 -0.77 -2.35
C CYS A 196 -19.31 -1.52 -2.21
N ALA A 197 -20.12 -1.53 -3.26
CA ALA A 197 -21.37 -2.27 -3.30
C ALA A 197 -21.13 -3.77 -3.10
N TYR A 198 -20.14 -4.35 -3.78
CA TYR A 198 -19.75 -5.75 -3.59
C TYR A 198 -19.39 -6.07 -2.14
N TYR A 199 -18.56 -5.22 -1.49
CA TYR A 199 -18.14 -5.43 -0.10
C TYR A 199 -19.32 -5.35 0.89
N GLN A 200 -20.35 -4.55 0.60
CA GLN A 200 -21.51 -4.42 1.46
C GLN A 200 -22.54 -5.53 1.23
N LEU A 201 -22.74 -5.96 -0.01
CA LEU A 201 -23.78 -6.95 -0.37
C LEU A 201 -23.31 -8.39 -0.17
N LYS A 202 -22.00 -8.64 -0.18
CA LYS A 202 -21.47 -9.99 0.00
C LYS A 202 -21.71 -10.55 1.40
N SER A 203 -22.14 -11.80 1.48
CA SER A 203 -22.20 -12.55 2.74
C SER A 203 -20.81 -13.05 3.14
N TYR A 204 -20.46 -12.91 4.43
CA TYR A 204 -19.18 -13.30 4.99
C TYR A 204 -19.32 -14.48 5.92
N PRO A 205 -18.30 -15.38 6.01
CA PRO A 205 -18.34 -16.49 6.94
C PRO A 205 -18.28 -15.97 8.38
N LEU A 206 -19.23 -16.38 9.21
CA LEU A 206 -19.26 -16.06 10.63
C LEU A 206 -18.91 -17.34 11.40
N LYS A 207 -17.79 -17.32 12.11
CA LYS A 207 -17.39 -18.37 13.07
C LYS A 207 -17.16 -17.69 14.42
N TYR A 208 -17.68 -18.32 15.46
CA TYR A 208 -17.62 -17.82 16.82
C TYR A 208 -16.64 -18.66 17.64
N LEU A 209 -15.95 -18.03 18.57
CA LEU A 209 -15.17 -18.65 19.62
C LEU A 209 -16.09 -19.13 20.73
N GLU A 210 -15.56 -19.92 21.69
CA GLU A 210 -16.33 -20.43 22.82
C GLU A 210 -16.90 -19.33 23.74
N ASP A 211 -16.24 -18.17 23.77
CA ASP A 211 -16.70 -16.98 24.51
C ASP A 211 -17.79 -16.16 23.76
N GLY A 212 -18.24 -16.63 22.60
CA GLY A 212 -19.26 -15.97 21.77
C GLY A 212 -18.71 -14.81 20.91
N SER A 213 -17.41 -14.49 20.96
CA SER A 213 -16.80 -13.50 20.08
C SER A 213 -16.56 -14.06 18.68
N LEU A 214 -16.52 -13.15 17.67
CA LEU A 214 -16.21 -13.56 16.30
C LEU A 214 -14.71 -13.94 16.15
N LEU A 215 -14.45 -15.09 15.55
CA LEU A 215 -13.11 -15.54 15.22
C LEU A 215 -12.37 -14.55 14.29
N VAL A 216 -13.10 -14.01 13.33
CA VAL A 216 -12.68 -12.88 12.48
C VAL A 216 -13.90 -11.99 12.26
N ASP A 217 -13.78 -10.71 12.58
CA ASP A 217 -14.82 -9.72 12.31
C ASP A 217 -14.77 -9.25 10.85
N PRO A 218 -15.76 -9.58 10.01
CA PRO A 218 -15.79 -9.13 8.61
C PRO A 218 -15.91 -7.60 8.48
N ASN A 219 -16.49 -6.90 9.43
CA ASN A 219 -16.62 -5.45 9.38
C ASN A 219 -15.26 -4.76 9.50
N LYS A 220 -14.37 -5.30 10.35
CA LYS A 220 -12.99 -4.84 10.44
C LYS A 220 -12.24 -5.07 9.12
N MET A 221 -12.47 -6.22 8.48
CA MET A 221 -11.85 -6.53 7.18
C MET A 221 -12.40 -5.66 6.05
N LYS A 222 -13.70 -5.38 6.06
CA LYS A 222 -14.30 -4.38 5.15
C LYS A 222 -13.64 -3.02 5.34
N ALA A 223 -13.49 -2.58 6.58
CA ALA A 223 -12.85 -1.30 6.89
C ALA A 223 -11.44 -1.21 6.28
N ASP A 224 -10.59 -2.21 6.48
CA ASP A 224 -9.24 -2.23 5.90
C ASP A 224 -9.24 -2.19 4.36
N SER A 225 -10.28 -2.75 3.71
CA SER A 225 -10.40 -2.73 2.25
C SER A 225 -10.80 -1.36 1.67
N PHE A 226 -11.32 -0.45 2.52
CA PHE A 226 -11.63 0.92 2.14
C PHE A 226 -10.39 1.80 1.91
N GLN A 227 -9.21 1.36 2.31
CA GLN A 227 -7.92 1.98 1.95
C GLN A 227 -7.77 2.11 0.43
N GLY A 228 -7.94 1.00 -0.28
CA GLY A 228 -7.85 0.99 -1.74
C GLY A 228 -8.96 1.82 -2.41
N LEU A 229 -10.19 1.77 -1.88
CA LEU A 229 -11.30 2.57 -2.40
C LEU A 229 -11.04 4.07 -2.23
N GLY A 230 -10.60 4.51 -1.05
CA GLY A 230 -10.28 5.91 -0.77
C GLY A 230 -9.14 6.43 -1.64
N PHE A 231 -8.04 5.66 -1.72
CA PHE A 231 -6.90 6.08 -2.51
C PHE A 231 -7.23 6.15 -4.01
N VAL A 232 -7.76 5.08 -4.61
CA VAL A 232 -7.96 4.99 -6.06
C VAL A 232 -9.03 5.96 -6.57
N SER A 233 -10.17 6.10 -5.87
CA SER A 233 -11.22 7.02 -6.28
C SER A 233 -10.73 8.46 -6.31
N VAL A 234 -10.06 8.89 -5.23
CA VAL A 234 -9.59 10.27 -5.11
C VAL A 234 -8.32 10.52 -5.92
N TYR A 235 -7.39 9.56 -5.99
CA TYR A 235 -6.25 9.63 -6.90
C TYR A 235 -6.68 9.86 -8.35
N SER A 236 -7.72 9.16 -8.82
CA SER A 236 -8.23 9.30 -10.18
C SER A 236 -8.76 10.71 -10.45
N ILE A 237 -9.41 11.33 -9.45
CA ILE A 237 -9.87 12.73 -9.51
C ILE A 237 -8.67 13.68 -9.49
N CYS A 238 -7.77 13.52 -8.53
CA CYS A 238 -6.59 14.36 -8.36
C CYS A 238 -5.71 14.37 -9.62
N ARG A 239 -5.55 13.20 -10.25
CA ARG A 239 -4.79 13.04 -11.49
C ARG A 239 -5.33 13.89 -12.64
N PHE A 240 -6.67 13.96 -12.78
CA PHE A 240 -7.32 14.81 -13.78
C PHE A 240 -7.03 16.31 -13.57
N PHE A 241 -7.05 16.77 -12.31
CA PHE A 241 -6.76 18.17 -11.98
C PHE A 241 -5.25 18.47 -11.99
N GLU A 242 -4.41 17.55 -11.54
CA GLU A 242 -2.96 17.69 -11.50
C GLU A 242 -2.36 17.96 -12.87
N ARG A 243 -2.87 17.31 -13.92
CA ARG A 243 -2.40 17.52 -15.31
C ARG A 243 -2.70 18.93 -15.83
N LYS A 244 -3.73 19.58 -15.32
CA LYS A 244 -4.10 20.97 -15.65
C LYS A 244 -3.40 22.00 -14.78
N GLY A 245 -2.75 21.55 -13.73
CA GLY A 245 -2.05 22.37 -12.76
C GLY A 245 -0.65 22.78 -13.20
N PHE A 246 0.08 23.34 -12.26
CA PHE A 246 1.47 23.76 -12.43
C PHE A 246 2.38 22.55 -12.66
N ASP A 247 3.25 22.66 -13.67
CA ASP A 247 4.31 21.69 -13.87
C ASP A 247 5.51 22.03 -12.97
N PHE A 248 5.54 21.39 -11.79
CA PHE A 248 6.60 21.63 -10.83
C PHE A 248 7.98 21.08 -11.28
N GLU A 249 8.06 20.34 -12.39
CA GLU A 249 9.34 19.96 -13.00
C GLU A 249 10.08 21.15 -13.61
N GLU A 250 9.40 22.30 -13.84
CA GLU A 250 10.05 23.57 -14.18
C GLU A 250 10.93 24.12 -13.04
N MET A 251 10.70 23.68 -11.80
CA MET A 251 11.53 24.07 -10.66
C MET A 251 12.85 23.30 -10.63
N GLN A 252 13.90 23.93 -10.06
CA GLN A 252 15.14 23.23 -9.78
C GLN A 252 14.90 22.04 -8.84
N TRP A 253 15.53 20.90 -9.12
CA TRP A 253 15.36 19.67 -8.32
C TRP A 253 15.68 19.87 -6.83
N LYS A 254 16.66 20.75 -6.50
CA LYS A 254 17.02 21.07 -5.11
C LYS A 254 15.87 21.72 -4.35
N ASP A 255 15.16 22.65 -4.98
CA ASP A 255 14.00 23.31 -4.37
C ASP A 255 12.87 22.31 -4.17
N ARG A 256 12.60 21.47 -5.17
CA ARG A 256 11.61 20.39 -5.07
C ARG A 256 11.93 19.41 -3.94
N PHE A 257 13.22 19.06 -3.81
CA PHE A 257 13.68 18.17 -2.75
C PHE A 257 13.47 18.76 -1.36
N VAL A 258 13.85 20.03 -1.16
CA VAL A 258 13.66 20.73 0.12
C VAL A 258 12.19 20.83 0.47
N ILE A 259 11.33 21.28 -0.46
CA ILE A 259 9.89 21.37 -0.24
C ILE A 259 9.32 19.98 0.04
N GLY A 260 9.73 18.96 -0.72
CA GLY A 260 9.31 17.57 -0.50
C GLY A 260 9.63 17.07 0.90
N VAL A 261 10.85 17.29 1.40
CA VAL A 261 11.25 16.89 2.76
C VAL A 261 10.39 17.58 3.82
N PHE A 262 10.19 18.90 3.72
CA PHE A 262 9.32 19.60 4.67
C PHE A 262 7.85 19.17 4.56
N SER A 263 7.39 18.78 3.37
CA SER A 263 6.04 18.27 3.16
C SER A 263 5.80 16.88 3.77
N LEU A 264 6.84 16.14 4.15
CA LEU A 264 6.69 14.89 4.90
C LEU A 264 6.18 15.13 6.33
N ILE A 265 6.44 16.30 6.93
CA ILE A 265 6.03 16.60 8.31
C ILE A 265 4.50 16.64 8.45
N PRO A 266 3.74 17.46 7.67
CA PRO A 266 2.28 17.45 7.74
C PRO A 266 1.68 16.10 7.33
N LEU A 267 2.29 15.38 6.38
CA LEU A 267 1.83 14.04 6.00
C LEU A 267 2.00 13.03 7.15
N CYS A 268 3.11 13.11 7.87
CA CYS A 268 3.33 12.31 9.07
C CYS A 268 2.27 12.62 10.14
N ILE A 269 2.02 13.91 10.41
CA ILE A 269 0.98 14.35 11.36
C ILE A 269 -0.40 13.85 10.93
N TRP A 270 -0.72 13.91 9.63
CA TRP A 270 -1.97 13.38 9.09
C TRP A 270 -2.15 11.88 9.44
N ILE A 271 -1.14 11.07 9.15
CA ILE A 271 -1.20 9.62 9.32
C ILE A 271 -1.15 9.21 10.80
N THR A 272 -0.32 9.89 11.61
CA THR A 272 -0.05 9.44 12.99
C THR A 272 -0.92 10.10 14.06
N VAL A 273 -1.47 11.29 13.78
CA VAL A 273 -2.24 12.06 14.77
C VAL A 273 -3.68 12.25 14.31
N ILE A 274 -3.89 12.86 13.12
CA ILE A 274 -5.22 13.28 12.68
C ILE A 274 -6.07 12.06 12.31
N TYR A 275 -5.52 11.12 11.55
CA TYR A 275 -6.26 9.94 11.13
C TYR A 275 -6.77 9.05 12.28
N PRO A 276 -5.99 8.70 13.32
CA PRO A 276 -6.52 7.94 14.45
C PRO A 276 -7.74 8.59 15.10
N ILE A 277 -7.76 9.94 15.21
CA ILE A 277 -8.90 10.71 15.74
C ILE A 277 -10.12 10.56 14.83
N ILE A 278 -9.93 10.72 13.51
CA ILE A 278 -11.02 10.55 12.52
C ILE A 278 -11.58 9.13 12.56
N LYS A 279 -10.69 8.12 12.62
CA LYS A 279 -11.08 6.71 12.67
C LYS A 279 -11.91 6.39 13.90
N GLN A 280 -11.55 6.95 15.04
CA GLN A 280 -12.29 6.77 16.29
C GLN A 280 -13.68 7.42 16.22
N SER A 281 -13.79 8.60 15.58
CA SER A 281 -15.02 9.39 15.52
C SER A 281 -16.03 8.91 14.47
N LEU A 282 -15.54 8.50 13.28
CA LEU A 282 -16.40 8.19 12.13
C LEU A 282 -16.53 6.70 11.82
N GLY A 283 -15.84 5.84 12.57
CA GLY A 283 -15.83 4.40 12.37
C GLY A 283 -14.81 3.94 11.32
N GLY A 284 -14.52 2.61 11.33
CA GLY A 284 -13.39 2.03 10.64
C GLY A 284 -13.40 2.24 9.12
N SER A 285 -14.52 1.97 8.43
CA SER A 285 -14.59 2.05 6.95
C SER A 285 -14.46 3.48 6.44
N ILE A 286 -15.22 4.41 7.03
CA ILE A 286 -15.17 5.83 6.65
C ILE A 286 -13.80 6.42 7.01
N GLY A 287 -13.29 6.11 8.21
CA GLY A 287 -11.96 6.55 8.62
C GLY A 287 -10.86 6.12 7.65
N GLN A 288 -10.83 4.83 7.28
CA GLN A 288 -9.84 4.29 6.31
C GLN A 288 -9.97 4.95 4.93
N PHE A 289 -11.20 5.19 4.48
CA PHE A 289 -11.44 5.90 3.21
C PHE A 289 -10.86 7.32 3.27
N ILE A 290 -11.17 8.08 4.32
CA ILE A 290 -10.72 9.48 4.48
C ILE A 290 -9.20 9.57 4.60
N GLU A 291 -8.56 8.65 5.32
CA GLU A 291 -7.10 8.60 5.44
C GLU A 291 -6.44 8.55 4.06
N TYR A 292 -6.78 7.54 3.28
CA TYR A 292 -6.13 7.27 2.00
C TYR A 292 -6.56 8.26 0.91
N ALA A 293 -7.79 8.77 0.97
CA ALA A 293 -8.26 9.88 0.15
C ALA A 293 -7.47 11.16 0.45
N GLY A 294 -7.27 11.47 1.73
CA GLY A 294 -6.47 12.61 2.20
C GLY A 294 -5.01 12.51 1.77
N MET A 295 -4.41 11.32 1.85
CA MET A 295 -3.07 11.06 1.33
C MET A 295 -2.97 11.36 -0.18
N ALA A 296 -3.93 10.91 -0.98
CA ALA A 296 -3.97 11.18 -2.42
C ALA A 296 -4.09 12.68 -2.74
N ILE A 297 -4.98 13.40 -2.05
CA ILE A 297 -5.15 14.86 -2.20
C ILE A 297 -3.86 15.57 -1.80
N TYR A 298 -3.29 15.21 -0.65
CA TYR A 298 -2.09 15.85 -0.14
C TYR A 298 -0.92 15.71 -1.13
N VAL A 299 -0.68 14.49 -1.57
CA VAL A 299 0.45 14.18 -2.47
C VAL A 299 0.28 14.81 -3.84
N MET A 300 -0.92 14.73 -4.43
CA MET A 300 -1.16 15.08 -5.83
C MET A 300 -1.59 16.54 -6.04
N ILE A 301 -2.18 17.18 -5.03
CA ILE A 301 -2.76 18.52 -5.16
C ILE A 301 -2.09 19.52 -4.22
N ILE A 302 -2.05 19.23 -2.91
CA ILE A 302 -1.60 20.22 -1.93
C ILE A 302 -0.12 20.54 -2.13
N VAL A 303 0.77 19.55 -2.13
CA VAL A 303 2.21 19.77 -2.26
C VAL A 303 2.59 20.40 -3.62
N PRO A 304 2.06 19.97 -4.78
CA PRO A 304 2.29 20.66 -6.05
C PRO A 304 1.85 22.14 -6.04
N ASN A 305 0.75 22.50 -5.36
CA ASN A 305 0.34 23.90 -5.22
C ASN A 305 1.26 24.70 -4.29
N VAL A 306 1.79 24.10 -3.24
CA VAL A 306 2.86 24.72 -2.40
C VAL A 306 4.11 24.98 -3.26
N MET A 307 4.51 24.03 -4.09
CA MET A 307 5.63 24.20 -5.03
C MET A 307 5.38 25.34 -5.99
N LYS A 308 4.18 25.43 -6.58
CA LYS A 308 3.77 26.54 -7.44
C LYS A 308 3.94 27.90 -6.73
N TYR A 309 3.37 28.01 -5.53
CA TYR A 309 3.43 29.25 -4.75
C TYR A 309 4.88 29.69 -4.46
N VAL A 310 5.74 28.74 -4.04
CA VAL A 310 7.16 29.04 -3.78
C VAL A 310 7.88 29.44 -5.06
N HIS A 311 7.60 28.79 -6.19
CA HIS A 311 8.19 29.11 -7.48
C HIS A 311 7.84 30.54 -7.96
N GLU A 312 6.56 30.91 -7.86
CA GLU A 312 6.08 32.24 -8.21
C GLU A 312 6.71 33.33 -7.32
N LYS A 313 6.85 33.08 -6.02
CA LYS A 313 7.49 33.98 -5.07
C LYS A 313 9.00 34.20 -5.33
N LYS A 314 9.69 33.21 -5.87
CA LYS A 314 11.13 33.34 -6.22
C LYS A 314 11.37 34.09 -7.52
N LYS A 315 10.34 34.30 -8.36
CA LYS A 315 10.42 35.06 -9.60
C LYS A 315 10.15 36.58 -9.41
N LEU A 316 9.58 36.95 -8.25
CA LEU A 316 9.37 38.33 -7.82
C LEU A 316 10.58 38.87 -7.07
#